data_64d36ec72da5a2802207c3a12a4b0d87
#
_entry.id   64d36ec72da5a2802207c3a12a4b0d87
#
_cell.length_a   1.000
_cell.length_b   1.000
_cell.length_c   1.000
_cell.angle_alpha   90.00
_cell.angle_beta   90.00
_cell.angle_gamma   90.00
#
_symmetry.space_group_name_H-M   'P 1'
#
loop_
_entity.id
_entity.type
_entity.pdbx_description
1 polymer ?
#
loop_
_entity_poly.entity_id
_entity_poly.type
_entity_poly.pdbx_seq_one_letter_code
_entity_poly.pdbx_strand_id
1 'polypeptide(L)'
;MRYRWPEKHDCAVALTFDVDAESALVFREPERAARSLAANEERRFGVRTGVARILRLLERYRMRGTFYVPGWTIAHHAEAIRPIRDAGHELAAHGNVHESLDTLSGDEEARVLEAQLDIWKSHLDLRPTGYRSPSWELNAGTPALLKSRGFVYDSSLMGDDIPYLLTTPSGPLVEVPVQWLLDDAPMYRHVYGASNQISDPDRVIRMWAQEFDGMRQENGCVILTMHPWISGRAGRLLGLEQLIQHMRRVPGVWFATVAEIAAWAAKQDSRVIEPATGTTRP
;
A
#
# COMPACT_ATOMS: atom_id res chain seq x y z
N MET A 1 -26.44 -2.91 -6.43
CA MET A 1 -26.15 -2.33 -7.78
C MET A 1 -24.72 -2.73 -8.10
N ARG A 2 -24.42 -3.24 -9.32
CA ARG A 2 -23.06 -3.66 -9.68
C ARG A 2 -22.16 -2.43 -9.87
N TYR A 3 -20.96 -2.40 -9.30
CA TYR A 3 -20.01 -1.29 -9.48
C TYR A 3 -19.59 -1.18 -10.96
N ARG A 4 -19.41 0.03 -11.47
CA ARG A 4 -19.06 0.25 -12.87
C ARG A 4 -17.57 0.56 -13.00
N TRP A 5 -16.80 -0.41 -13.48
CA TRP A 5 -15.41 -0.21 -13.87
C TRP A 5 -15.30 0.45 -15.26
N PRO A 6 -14.16 1.06 -15.63
CA PRO A 6 -13.99 1.69 -16.95
C PRO A 6 -14.19 0.68 -18.07
N GLU A 7 -14.72 1.16 -19.20
CA GLU A 7 -15.00 0.36 -20.39
C GLU A 7 -15.94 -0.81 -20.10
N LYS A 8 -15.50 -2.05 -20.32
CA LYS A 8 -16.26 -3.27 -20.04
C LYS A 8 -15.54 -4.18 -19.05
N HIS A 9 -14.76 -3.58 -18.12
CA HIS A 9 -14.07 -4.35 -17.11
C HIS A 9 -15.03 -4.83 -16.01
N ASP A 10 -14.72 -6.01 -15.46
CA ASP A 10 -15.49 -6.64 -14.39
C ASP A 10 -14.88 -6.40 -13.00
N CYS A 11 -13.58 -6.14 -12.93
CA CYS A 11 -12.87 -5.83 -11.70
C CYS A 11 -11.63 -4.98 -11.99
N ALA A 12 -11.09 -4.34 -10.94
CA ALA A 12 -9.81 -3.67 -10.97
C ALA A 12 -8.76 -4.46 -10.17
N VAL A 13 -7.49 -4.37 -10.59
CA VAL A 13 -6.34 -4.94 -9.89
C VAL A 13 -5.25 -3.89 -9.79
N ALA A 14 -4.78 -3.61 -8.58
CA ALA A 14 -3.57 -2.83 -8.34
C ALA A 14 -2.50 -3.68 -7.66
N LEU A 15 -1.30 -3.67 -8.21
CA LEU A 15 -0.11 -4.20 -7.56
C LEU A 15 0.52 -3.08 -6.75
N THR A 16 0.53 -3.22 -5.43
CA THR A 16 1.03 -2.18 -4.53
C THR A 16 2.22 -2.68 -3.72
N PHE A 17 3.13 -1.76 -3.42
CA PHE A 17 4.40 -2.08 -2.75
C PHE A 17 4.69 -1.04 -1.66
N ASP A 18 4.71 -1.48 -0.41
CA ASP A 18 5.07 -0.65 0.73
C ASP A 18 6.60 -0.73 0.92
N VAL A 19 7.29 0.37 0.59
CA VAL A 19 8.77 0.43 0.53
C VAL A 19 9.32 0.92 1.87
N ASP A 20 9.06 0.17 2.92
CA ASP A 20 9.41 0.55 4.30
C ASP A 20 10.92 0.68 4.54
N ALA A 21 11.72 -0.16 3.89
CA ALA A 21 13.11 -0.35 4.27
C ALA A 21 13.24 -0.59 5.79
N GLU A 22 14.12 0.15 6.49
CA GLU A 22 14.29 0.01 7.92
C GLU A 22 13.32 0.86 8.77
N SER A 23 12.50 1.72 8.15
CA SER A 23 11.68 2.71 8.89
C SER A 23 10.81 2.08 9.98
N ALA A 24 10.11 0.99 9.67
CA ALA A 24 9.30 0.28 10.64
C ALA A 24 10.12 -0.32 11.80
N LEU A 25 11.36 -0.74 11.56
CA LEU A 25 12.27 -1.22 12.60
C LEU A 25 12.76 -0.05 13.46
N VAL A 26 13.11 1.06 12.83
CA VAL A 26 13.57 2.28 13.52
C VAL A 26 12.47 2.81 14.44
N PHE A 27 11.24 2.82 14.00
CA PHE A 27 10.11 3.28 14.82
C PHE A 27 9.78 2.31 15.96
N ARG A 28 9.62 1.03 15.67
CA ARG A 28 9.11 0.06 16.65
C ARG A 28 10.15 -0.47 17.63
N GLU A 29 11.38 -0.60 17.17
CA GLU A 29 12.49 -1.25 17.90
C GLU A 29 13.77 -0.43 17.74
N PRO A 30 13.80 0.88 18.14
CA PRO A 30 14.94 1.77 17.87
C PRO A 30 16.27 1.25 18.40
N GLU A 31 16.30 0.63 19.58
CA GLU A 31 17.49 0.03 20.13
C GLU A 31 18.00 -1.17 19.31
N ARG A 32 17.08 -1.96 18.77
CA ARG A 32 17.43 -3.08 17.88
C ARG A 32 17.91 -2.57 16.54
N ALA A 33 17.27 -1.54 15.99
CA ALA A 33 17.69 -0.88 14.77
C ALA A 33 19.13 -0.34 14.87
N ALA A 34 19.49 0.22 16.03
CA ALA A 34 20.85 0.73 16.27
C ALA A 34 21.92 -0.36 16.38
N ARG A 35 21.58 -1.60 16.75
CA ARG A 35 22.55 -2.65 17.10
C ARG A 35 22.53 -3.88 16.20
N SER A 36 21.38 -4.20 15.58
CA SER A 36 21.24 -5.45 14.84
C SER A 36 21.56 -5.29 13.36
N LEU A 37 22.75 -5.69 12.98
CA LEU A 37 23.14 -5.75 11.58
C LEU A 37 22.19 -6.66 10.78
N ALA A 38 21.84 -7.83 11.32
CA ALA A 38 20.96 -8.80 10.64
C ALA A 38 19.57 -8.23 10.36
N ALA A 39 18.93 -7.56 11.33
CA ALA A 39 17.63 -6.96 11.16
C ALA A 39 17.63 -5.82 10.13
N ASN A 40 18.67 -4.99 10.14
CA ASN A 40 18.83 -3.92 9.15
C ASN A 40 19.08 -4.48 7.74
N GLU A 41 19.98 -5.45 7.57
CA GLU A 41 20.30 -6.05 6.27
C GLU A 41 19.08 -6.79 5.66
N GLU A 42 18.25 -7.42 6.50
CA GLU A 42 17.02 -8.02 6.03
C GLU A 42 16.10 -6.99 5.36
N ARG A 43 15.95 -5.80 5.97
CA ARG A 43 15.10 -4.70 5.46
C ARG A 43 15.73 -3.99 4.26
N ARG A 44 17.03 -3.72 4.32
CA ARG A 44 17.80 -3.10 3.22
C ARG A 44 17.79 -3.91 1.95
N PHE A 45 17.59 -5.21 2.03
CA PHE A 45 17.39 -6.03 0.83
C PHE A 45 16.29 -5.46 -0.06
N GLY A 46 15.21 -4.91 0.51
CA GLY A 46 14.11 -4.31 -0.23
C GLY A 46 14.58 -3.24 -1.19
N VAL A 47 15.21 -2.20 -0.67
CA VAL A 47 15.72 -1.05 -1.45
C VAL A 47 16.95 -1.38 -2.28
N ARG A 48 17.82 -2.30 -1.80
CA ARG A 48 19.05 -2.67 -2.49
C ARG A 48 18.83 -3.61 -3.69
N THR A 49 17.87 -4.53 -3.58
CA THR A 49 17.68 -5.62 -4.55
C THR A 49 16.20 -5.81 -4.94
N GLY A 50 15.29 -5.75 -3.96
CA GLY A 50 13.88 -6.07 -4.14
C GLY A 50 13.19 -5.15 -5.13
N VAL A 51 13.33 -3.83 -4.95
CA VAL A 51 12.76 -2.81 -5.85
C VAL A 51 13.21 -3.04 -7.29
N ALA A 52 14.51 -3.18 -7.54
CA ALA A 52 15.01 -3.38 -8.90
C ALA A 52 14.47 -4.67 -9.57
N ARG A 53 14.23 -5.73 -8.80
CA ARG A 53 13.63 -6.97 -9.31
C ARG A 53 12.15 -6.77 -9.65
N ILE A 54 11.41 -6.09 -8.78
CA ILE A 54 10.00 -5.78 -8.99
C ILE A 54 9.82 -4.89 -10.22
N LEU A 55 10.63 -3.84 -10.38
CA LEU A 55 10.59 -2.96 -11.56
C LEU A 55 10.80 -3.75 -12.85
N ARG A 56 11.79 -4.65 -12.91
CA ARG A 56 11.98 -5.52 -14.09
C ARG A 56 10.82 -6.45 -14.36
N LEU A 57 10.14 -6.95 -13.32
CA LEU A 57 8.93 -7.76 -13.48
C LEU A 57 7.79 -6.93 -14.06
N LEU A 58 7.53 -5.75 -13.51
CA LEU A 58 6.47 -4.86 -13.99
C LEU A 58 6.73 -4.39 -15.43
N GLU A 59 7.98 -4.05 -15.76
CA GLU A 59 8.40 -3.69 -17.12
C GLU A 59 8.13 -4.82 -18.13
N ARG A 60 8.51 -6.07 -17.79
CA ARG A 60 8.28 -7.25 -18.63
C ARG A 60 6.81 -7.41 -19.00
N TYR A 61 5.91 -7.12 -18.09
CA TYR A 61 4.47 -7.22 -18.30
C TYR A 61 3.82 -5.90 -18.74
N ARG A 62 4.59 -4.82 -18.89
CA ARG A 62 4.12 -3.46 -19.20
C ARG A 62 3.04 -3.01 -18.22
N MET A 63 3.25 -3.26 -16.95
CA MET A 63 2.33 -2.92 -15.87
C MET A 63 2.89 -1.76 -15.06
N ARG A 64 2.01 -0.89 -14.58
CA ARG A 64 2.34 0.09 -13.56
C ARG A 64 1.90 -0.43 -12.19
N GLY A 65 2.63 -0.07 -11.15
CA GLY A 65 2.28 -0.33 -9.76
C GLY A 65 2.24 0.96 -8.96
N THR A 66 1.71 0.86 -7.75
CA THR A 66 1.71 1.94 -6.75
C THR A 66 2.72 1.59 -5.66
N PHE A 67 3.60 2.53 -5.34
CA PHE A 67 4.63 2.36 -4.32
C PHE A 67 4.39 3.36 -3.19
N TYR A 68 4.06 2.86 -2.00
CA TYR A 68 3.88 3.65 -0.80
C TYR A 68 5.22 3.77 -0.08
N VAL A 69 5.66 5.00 0.19
CA VAL A 69 7.03 5.24 0.66
C VAL A 69 7.04 6.14 1.90
N PRO A 70 7.57 5.66 3.04
CA PRO A 70 7.78 6.50 4.21
C PRO A 70 8.77 7.63 3.93
N GLY A 71 8.58 8.79 4.57
CA GLY A 71 9.52 9.91 4.48
C GLY A 71 10.94 9.51 4.83
N TRP A 72 11.12 8.74 5.90
CA TRP A 72 12.40 8.20 6.33
C TRP A 72 13.12 7.40 5.22
N THR A 73 12.37 6.54 4.53
CA THR A 73 12.92 5.75 3.41
C THR A 73 13.40 6.64 2.27
N ILE A 74 12.65 7.70 1.95
CA ILE A 74 13.06 8.68 0.94
C ILE A 74 14.37 9.37 1.37
N ALA A 75 14.43 9.85 2.62
CA ALA A 75 15.60 10.56 3.13
C ALA A 75 16.90 9.71 3.12
N HIS A 76 16.77 8.39 3.33
CA HIS A 76 17.93 7.49 3.47
C HIS A 76 18.24 6.66 2.21
N HIS A 77 17.25 6.49 1.31
CA HIS A 77 17.34 5.59 0.15
C HIS A 77 16.75 6.22 -1.13
N ALA A 78 16.89 7.54 -1.31
CA ALA A 78 16.33 8.25 -2.48
C ALA A 78 16.79 7.65 -3.83
N GLU A 79 17.99 7.09 -3.88
CA GLU A 79 18.55 6.43 -5.07
C GLU A 79 17.78 5.16 -5.48
N ALA A 80 17.09 4.51 -4.53
CA ALA A 80 16.23 3.36 -4.83
C ALA A 80 14.79 3.80 -5.21
N ILE A 81 14.38 4.99 -4.79
CA ILE A 81 13.03 5.51 -5.04
C ILE A 81 12.92 6.23 -6.39
N ARG A 82 13.94 6.99 -6.79
CA ARG A 82 13.94 7.71 -8.08
C ARG A 82 13.66 6.81 -9.29
N PRO A 83 14.28 5.59 -9.42
CA PRO A 83 13.95 4.68 -10.52
C PRO A 83 12.49 4.26 -10.60
N ILE A 84 11.77 4.19 -9.46
CA ILE A 84 10.33 3.88 -9.42
C ILE A 84 9.55 4.99 -10.13
N ARG A 85 9.84 6.25 -9.78
CA ARG A 85 9.24 7.44 -10.41
C ARG A 85 9.57 7.50 -11.91
N ASP A 86 10.86 7.33 -12.24
CA ASP A 86 11.37 7.49 -13.60
C ASP A 86 10.84 6.41 -14.56
N ALA A 87 10.45 5.25 -14.03
CA ALA A 87 9.75 4.20 -14.76
C ALA A 87 8.23 4.45 -14.91
N GLY A 88 7.71 5.57 -14.39
CA GLY A 88 6.30 5.96 -14.53
C GLY A 88 5.34 5.23 -13.60
N HIS A 89 5.84 4.64 -12.51
CA HIS A 89 4.99 4.09 -11.45
C HIS A 89 4.47 5.20 -10.55
N GLU A 90 3.36 4.93 -9.86
CA GLU A 90 2.84 5.83 -8.86
C GLU A 90 3.69 5.76 -7.58
N LEU A 91 4.03 6.94 -7.04
CA LEU A 91 4.56 7.10 -5.70
C LEU A 91 3.50 7.73 -4.79
N ALA A 92 3.24 7.11 -3.64
CA ALA A 92 2.27 7.53 -2.64
C ALA A 92 2.89 7.56 -1.23
N ALA A 93 2.30 8.30 -0.32
CA ALA A 93 2.80 8.52 1.02
C ALA A 93 2.49 7.33 1.96
N HIS A 94 3.39 7.07 2.95
CA HIS A 94 3.27 5.97 3.91
C HIS A 94 3.80 6.33 5.32
N GLY A 95 3.30 7.42 5.90
CA GLY A 95 3.84 7.95 7.15
C GLY A 95 5.26 8.50 6.99
N ASN A 96 5.84 8.99 8.08
CA ASN A 96 7.21 9.52 8.05
C ASN A 96 8.23 8.45 8.45
N VAL A 97 8.15 7.89 9.68
CA VAL A 97 9.03 6.82 10.16
C VAL A 97 8.24 5.51 10.35
N HIS A 98 7.16 5.34 9.60
CA HIS A 98 6.23 4.21 9.73
C HIS A 98 5.55 4.19 11.12
N GLU A 99 5.08 5.35 11.57
CA GLU A 99 4.40 5.51 12.86
C GLU A 99 3.07 4.75 12.90
N SER A 100 2.72 4.21 14.07
CA SER A 100 1.40 3.65 14.35
C SER A 100 0.47 4.80 14.72
N LEU A 101 -0.42 5.21 13.81
CA LEU A 101 -1.21 6.44 13.99
C LEU A 101 -2.16 6.38 15.19
N ASP A 102 -2.65 5.20 15.54
CA ASP A 102 -3.47 4.95 16.73
C ASP A 102 -2.79 5.31 18.07
N THR A 103 -1.47 5.47 18.04
CA THR A 103 -0.68 5.88 19.22
C THR A 103 -0.44 7.39 19.28
N LEU A 104 -0.84 8.15 18.27
CA LEU A 104 -0.57 9.58 18.14
C LEU A 104 -1.82 10.40 18.46
N SER A 105 -1.61 11.58 19.09
CA SER A 105 -2.63 12.64 19.13
C SER A 105 -2.79 13.29 17.74
N GLY A 106 -3.90 13.99 17.51
CA GLY A 106 -4.12 14.68 16.24
C GLY A 106 -3.04 15.71 15.90
N ASP A 107 -2.49 16.41 16.90
CA ASP A 107 -1.40 17.38 16.69
C ASP A 107 -0.07 16.67 16.35
N GLU A 108 0.20 15.49 16.91
CA GLU A 108 1.37 14.70 16.57
C GLU A 108 1.25 14.13 15.16
N GLU A 109 0.08 13.60 14.82
CA GLU A 109 -0.20 13.11 13.48
C GLU A 109 -0.03 14.19 12.42
N ALA A 110 -0.54 15.42 12.68
CA ALA A 110 -0.34 16.54 11.77
C ALA A 110 1.14 16.90 11.59
N ARG A 111 1.94 16.90 12.67
CA ARG A 111 3.40 17.14 12.59
C ARG A 111 4.13 16.05 11.81
N VAL A 112 3.78 14.79 12.02
CA VAL A 112 4.33 13.64 11.27
C VAL A 112 4.04 13.78 9.77
N LEU A 113 2.81 14.16 9.43
CA LEU A 113 2.41 14.35 8.03
C LEU A 113 3.15 15.51 7.37
N GLU A 114 3.30 16.65 8.05
CA GLU A 114 4.06 17.79 7.52
C GLU A 114 5.55 17.42 7.32
N ALA A 115 6.17 16.77 8.32
CA ALA A 115 7.56 16.33 8.20
C ALA A 115 7.76 15.37 7.00
N GLN A 116 6.82 14.47 6.77
CA GLN A 116 6.83 13.62 5.59
C GLN A 116 6.77 14.43 4.29
N LEU A 117 5.82 15.39 4.19
CA LEU A 117 5.64 16.21 2.99
C LEU A 117 6.88 17.07 2.67
N ASP A 118 7.55 17.59 3.70
CA ASP A 118 8.80 18.35 3.56
C ASP A 118 9.93 17.47 2.97
N ILE A 119 10.03 16.21 3.42
CA ILE A 119 10.99 15.25 2.87
C ILE A 119 10.67 14.93 1.41
N TRP A 120 9.41 14.69 1.08
CA TRP A 120 8.99 14.45 -0.31
C TRP A 120 9.37 15.63 -1.22
N LYS A 121 9.13 16.86 -0.76
CA LYS A 121 9.46 18.06 -1.52
C LYS A 121 10.98 18.23 -1.67
N SER A 122 11.72 18.07 -0.59
CA SER A 122 13.17 18.37 -0.58
C SER A 122 14.01 17.31 -1.33
N HIS A 123 13.61 16.01 -1.32
CA HIS A 123 14.41 14.93 -1.89
C HIS A 123 13.96 14.50 -3.27
N LEU A 124 12.67 14.63 -3.59
CA LEU A 124 12.10 14.16 -4.85
C LEU A 124 11.48 15.29 -5.71
N ASP A 125 11.32 16.51 -5.14
CA ASP A 125 10.56 17.63 -5.73
C ASP A 125 9.14 17.22 -6.14
N LEU A 126 8.51 16.38 -5.30
CA LEU A 126 7.15 15.86 -5.50
C LEU A 126 6.25 16.20 -4.31
N ARG A 127 4.94 16.19 -4.56
CA ARG A 127 3.90 16.16 -3.55
C ARG A 127 3.01 14.95 -3.78
N PRO A 128 2.95 13.99 -2.85
CA PRO A 128 2.10 12.82 -3.02
C PRO A 128 0.63 13.22 -2.90
N THR A 129 -0.23 12.56 -3.68
CA THR A 129 -1.68 12.75 -3.64
C THR A 129 -2.43 11.54 -3.11
N GLY A 130 -1.76 10.41 -2.96
CA GLY A 130 -2.26 9.20 -2.35
C GLY A 130 -1.57 8.89 -1.03
N TYR A 131 -2.30 8.26 -0.14
CA TYR A 131 -1.84 7.86 1.19
C TYR A 131 -2.19 6.40 1.47
N ARG A 132 -1.34 5.74 2.22
CA ARG A 132 -1.61 4.51 2.96
C ARG A 132 -1.00 4.66 4.34
N SER A 133 -1.79 4.38 5.38
CA SER A 133 -1.27 4.43 6.74
C SER A 133 -0.36 3.24 7.03
N PRO A 134 0.75 3.45 7.75
CA PRO A 134 1.51 2.36 8.32
C PRO A 134 0.61 1.41 9.12
N SER A 135 0.75 0.10 8.87
CA SER A 135 -0.06 -0.96 9.50
C SER A 135 -1.58 -0.82 9.30
N TRP A 136 -2.01 0.04 8.38
CA TRP A 136 -3.41 0.31 8.05
C TRP A 136 -4.24 0.83 9.22
N GLU A 137 -3.59 1.43 10.22
CA GLU A 137 -4.26 2.05 11.36
C GLU A 137 -4.50 3.54 11.11
N LEU A 138 -5.72 3.99 11.32
CA LEU A 138 -6.13 5.38 11.17
C LEU A 138 -6.86 5.88 12.42
N ASN A 139 -6.63 7.14 12.79
CA ASN A 139 -7.48 7.83 13.75
C ASN A 139 -8.75 8.36 13.06
N ALA A 140 -9.81 8.60 13.83
CA ALA A 140 -11.05 9.15 13.28
C ALA A 140 -10.85 10.50 12.56
N GLY A 141 -9.84 11.28 12.96
CA GLY A 141 -9.48 12.58 12.36
C GLY A 141 -8.60 12.48 11.11
N THR A 142 -7.95 11.32 10.88
CA THR A 142 -6.98 11.14 9.78
C THR A 142 -7.56 11.48 8.41
N PRO A 143 -8.77 11.01 8.01
CA PRO A 143 -9.33 11.35 6.70
C PRO A 143 -9.49 12.84 6.47
N ALA A 144 -9.93 13.58 7.51
CA ALA A 144 -10.07 15.04 7.45
C ALA A 144 -8.71 15.75 7.33
N LEU A 145 -7.71 15.28 8.08
CA LEU A 145 -6.35 15.81 8.00
C LEU A 145 -5.76 15.57 6.60
N LEU A 146 -5.81 14.36 6.07
CA LEU A 146 -5.34 14.03 4.72
C LEU A 146 -6.00 14.92 3.67
N LYS A 147 -7.32 15.01 3.70
CA LYS A 147 -8.07 15.84 2.74
C LYS A 147 -7.67 17.30 2.82
N SER A 148 -7.49 17.85 4.01
CA SER A 148 -7.05 19.24 4.22
C SER A 148 -5.64 19.53 3.68
N ARG A 149 -4.80 18.50 3.55
CA ARG A 149 -3.43 18.58 3.01
C ARG A 149 -3.35 18.23 1.52
N GLY A 150 -4.50 18.05 0.85
CA GLY A 150 -4.58 17.86 -0.60
C GLY A 150 -4.44 16.43 -1.06
N PHE A 151 -4.51 15.45 -0.16
CA PHE A 151 -4.62 14.05 -0.56
C PHE A 151 -5.98 13.80 -1.21
N VAL A 152 -6.01 12.96 -2.23
CA VAL A 152 -7.21 12.64 -3.01
C VAL A 152 -7.75 11.27 -2.66
N TYR A 153 -6.91 10.36 -2.16
CA TYR A 153 -7.32 9.05 -1.69
C TYR A 153 -6.50 8.56 -0.50
N ASP A 154 -7.10 7.66 0.26
CA ASP A 154 -6.48 6.74 1.21
C ASP A 154 -6.66 5.29 0.74
N SER A 155 -5.80 4.39 1.20
CA SER A 155 -5.88 2.96 0.91
C SER A 155 -5.44 2.15 2.15
N SER A 156 -6.20 2.28 3.24
CA SER A 156 -5.87 1.69 4.54
C SER A 156 -7.02 0.92 5.17
N LEU A 157 -8.27 1.22 4.79
CA LEU A 157 -9.44 0.64 5.43
C LEU A 157 -9.96 -0.60 4.69
N MET A 158 -10.73 -1.43 5.41
CA MET A 158 -11.23 -2.73 4.96
C MET A 158 -12.78 -2.77 4.97
N GLY A 159 -13.42 -1.65 4.65
CA GLY A 159 -14.87 -1.50 4.84
C GLY A 159 -15.74 -2.00 3.69
N ASP A 160 -15.16 -2.29 2.54
CA ASP A 160 -15.89 -2.76 1.35
C ASP A 160 -14.91 -3.45 0.37
N ASP A 161 -15.43 -4.13 -0.65
CA ASP A 161 -14.66 -4.74 -1.74
C ASP A 161 -14.50 -3.81 -2.96
N ILE A 162 -15.14 -2.64 -2.93
CA ILE A 162 -15.11 -1.61 -3.96
C ILE A 162 -14.72 -0.25 -3.34
N PRO A 163 -14.16 0.70 -4.11
CA PRO A 163 -13.87 2.02 -3.59
C PRO A 163 -15.13 2.75 -3.11
N TYR A 164 -14.98 3.52 -2.03
CA TYR A 164 -16.05 4.32 -1.43
C TYR A 164 -15.53 5.71 -1.02
N LEU A 165 -16.43 6.59 -0.59
CA LEU A 165 -16.11 7.95 -0.20
C LEU A 165 -16.23 8.11 1.32
N LEU A 166 -15.18 8.61 1.95
CA LEU A 166 -15.18 9.04 3.34
C LEU A 166 -15.60 10.50 3.43
N THR A 167 -16.61 10.82 4.25
CA THR A 167 -17.02 12.19 4.50
C THR A 167 -15.96 12.93 5.30
N THR A 168 -15.57 14.12 4.83
CA THR A 168 -14.70 15.05 5.58
C THR A 168 -15.20 16.48 5.47
N PRO A 169 -14.84 17.37 6.40
CA PRO A 169 -15.21 18.78 6.33
C PRO A 169 -14.74 19.52 5.05
N SER A 170 -13.63 19.04 4.45
CA SER A 170 -13.05 19.61 3.23
C SER A 170 -13.51 18.92 1.94
N GLY A 171 -14.59 18.13 1.99
CA GLY A 171 -15.12 17.34 0.90
C GLY A 171 -14.68 15.87 0.98
N PRO A 172 -15.19 15.00 0.12
CA PRO A 172 -14.97 13.57 0.21
C PRO A 172 -13.49 13.19 -0.07
N LEU A 173 -13.00 12.21 0.71
CA LEU A 173 -11.75 11.48 0.43
C LEU A 173 -12.12 10.11 -0.12
N VAL A 174 -11.48 9.68 -1.20
CA VAL A 174 -11.70 8.33 -1.73
C VAL A 174 -10.95 7.34 -0.85
N GLU A 175 -11.62 6.28 -0.44
CA GLU A 175 -10.99 5.08 0.12
C GLU A 175 -10.93 3.99 -0.94
N VAL A 176 -9.72 3.44 -1.16
CA VAL A 176 -9.50 2.27 -2.00
C VAL A 176 -9.14 1.11 -1.10
N PRO A 177 -10.10 0.20 -0.80
CA PRO A 177 -9.99 -0.72 0.31
C PRO A 177 -8.90 -1.78 0.13
N VAL A 178 -8.32 -2.18 1.26
CA VAL A 178 -7.31 -3.25 1.39
C VAL A 178 -7.87 -4.40 2.22
N GLN A 179 -7.14 -5.51 2.29
CA GLN A 179 -7.46 -6.62 3.20
C GLN A 179 -6.21 -7.42 3.56
N TRP A 180 -6.12 -7.90 4.80
CA TRP A 180 -4.96 -8.64 5.31
C TRP A 180 -4.64 -9.92 4.52
N LEU A 181 -5.64 -10.54 3.90
CA LEU A 181 -5.42 -11.72 3.08
C LEU A 181 -4.56 -11.43 1.84
N LEU A 182 -4.62 -10.21 1.32
CA LEU A 182 -3.87 -9.75 0.16
C LEU A 182 -2.58 -8.99 0.53
N ASP A 183 -2.06 -9.20 1.75
CA ASP A 183 -0.78 -8.66 2.21
C ASP A 183 0.27 -9.78 2.36
N ASP A 184 1.48 -9.54 1.90
CA ASP A 184 2.58 -10.51 1.99
C ASP A 184 3.21 -10.61 3.39
N ALA A 185 3.08 -9.58 4.23
CA ALA A 185 3.70 -9.57 5.55
C ALA A 185 3.11 -10.61 6.51
N PRO A 186 1.78 -10.80 6.64
CA PRO A 186 1.22 -11.88 7.44
C PRO A 186 1.63 -13.28 6.95
N MET A 187 1.92 -13.42 5.65
CA MET A 187 2.22 -14.71 5.02
C MET A 187 3.68 -15.10 5.14
N TYR A 188 4.60 -14.15 5.02
CA TYR A 188 6.01 -14.44 4.80
C TYR A 188 6.97 -13.83 5.82
N ARG A 189 6.50 -12.90 6.67
CA ARG A 189 7.36 -12.29 7.66
C ARG A 189 7.65 -13.27 8.79
N HIS A 190 8.93 -13.59 9.01
CA HIS A 190 9.36 -14.33 10.17
C HIS A 190 9.76 -13.36 11.30
N VAL A 191 9.29 -13.64 12.51
CA VAL A 191 9.71 -12.93 13.72
C VAL A 191 10.37 -13.93 14.65
N TYR A 192 11.67 -13.78 14.90
CA TYR A 192 12.41 -14.65 15.79
C TYR A 192 11.80 -14.65 17.20
N GLY A 193 11.60 -15.83 17.75
CA GLY A 193 10.95 -16.00 19.04
C GLY A 193 9.41 -16.00 19.02
N ALA A 194 8.77 -15.68 17.91
CA ALA A 194 7.34 -15.86 17.72
C ALA A 194 7.01 -17.25 17.17
N SER A 195 5.77 -17.71 17.37
CA SER A 195 5.30 -19.01 16.88
C SER A 195 4.95 -19.04 15.39
N ASN A 196 5.11 -17.91 14.69
CA ASN A 196 4.76 -17.82 13.27
C ASN A 196 5.76 -18.56 12.37
N GLN A 197 5.24 -19.18 11.32
CA GLN A 197 6.03 -19.84 10.29
C GLN A 197 5.89 -19.09 8.97
N ILE A 198 6.97 -19.12 8.18
CA ILE A 198 6.90 -18.64 6.78
C ILE A 198 6.01 -19.60 6.00
N SER A 199 4.98 -19.06 5.35
CA SER A 199 4.05 -19.82 4.53
C SER A 199 4.72 -20.37 3.27
N ASP A 200 4.22 -21.50 2.78
CA ASP A 200 4.58 -22.05 1.48
C ASP A 200 4.16 -21.07 0.37
N PRO A 201 5.09 -20.64 -0.50
CA PRO A 201 4.79 -19.70 -1.58
C PRO A 201 3.68 -20.18 -2.52
N ASP A 202 3.65 -21.45 -2.88
CA ASP A 202 2.63 -21.99 -3.79
C ASP A 202 1.24 -21.94 -3.15
N ARG A 203 1.15 -22.16 -1.84
CA ARG A 203 -0.10 -22.01 -1.10
C ARG A 203 -0.59 -20.56 -1.11
N VAL A 204 0.30 -19.62 -0.87
CA VAL A 204 -0.06 -18.18 -0.85
C VAL A 204 -0.53 -17.73 -2.23
N ILE A 205 0.18 -18.10 -3.29
CA ILE A 205 -0.20 -17.74 -4.66
C ILE A 205 -1.55 -18.34 -5.06
N ARG A 206 -1.83 -19.60 -4.68
CA ARG A 206 -3.16 -20.19 -4.90
C ARG A 206 -4.26 -19.45 -4.14
N MET A 207 -4.00 -19.05 -2.90
CA MET A 207 -4.95 -18.30 -2.08
C MET A 207 -5.24 -16.92 -2.71
N TRP A 208 -4.22 -16.19 -3.14
CA TRP A 208 -4.38 -14.90 -3.82
C TRP A 208 -5.08 -15.03 -5.18
N ALA A 209 -4.85 -16.13 -5.90
CA ALA A 209 -5.57 -16.41 -7.14
C ALA A 209 -7.06 -16.69 -6.89
N GLN A 210 -7.40 -17.44 -5.82
CA GLN A 210 -8.78 -17.69 -5.43
C GLN A 210 -9.50 -16.39 -4.98
N GLU A 211 -8.79 -15.54 -4.24
CA GLU A 211 -9.32 -14.24 -3.82
C GLU A 211 -9.59 -13.32 -5.03
N PHE A 212 -8.65 -13.27 -5.98
CA PHE A 212 -8.86 -12.57 -7.24
C PHE A 212 -10.06 -13.10 -8.02
N ASP A 213 -10.20 -14.42 -8.15
CA ASP A 213 -11.32 -15.05 -8.87
C ASP A 213 -12.66 -14.74 -8.19
N GLY A 214 -12.70 -14.72 -6.85
CA GLY A 214 -13.87 -14.32 -6.05
C GLY A 214 -14.22 -12.85 -6.22
N MET A 215 -13.25 -11.95 -6.01
CA MET A 215 -13.41 -10.50 -6.18
C MET A 215 -13.93 -10.13 -7.58
N ARG A 216 -13.45 -10.83 -8.61
CA ARG A 216 -13.94 -10.63 -9.98
C ARG A 216 -15.42 -11.01 -10.13
N GLN A 217 -15.88 -12.09 -9.48
CA GLN A 217 -17.30 -12.50 -9.51
C GLN A 217 -18.18 -11.47 -8.80
N GLU A 218 -17.69 -10.91 -7.70
CA GLU A 218 -18.36 -9.86 -6.93
C GLU A 218 -18.19 -8.45 -7.51
N ASN A 219 -17.42 -8.31 -8.62
CA ASN A 219 -17.16 -7.02 -9.27
C ASN A 219 -16.35 -6.05 -8.39
N GLY A 220 -15.50 -6.59 -7.53
CA GLY A 220 -14.67 -5.87 -6.57
C GLY A 220 -13.35 -5.36 -7.13
N CYS A 221 -12.47 -4.87 -6.25
CA CYS A 221 -11.09 -4.52 -6.58
C CYS A 221 -10.09 -5.30 -5.73
N VAL A 222 -9.03 -5.74 -6.37
CA VAL A 222 -7.92 -6.47 -5.74
C VAL A 222 -6.74 -5.52 -5.55
N ILE A 223 -6.47 -5.16 -4.32
CA ILE A 223 -5.33 -4.32 -3.94
C ILE A 223 -4.29 -5.24 -3.27
N LEU A 224 -3.39 -5.78 -4.08
CA LEU A 224 -2.36 -6.70 -3.58
C LEU A 224 -1.23 -5.88 -2.96
N THR A 225 -1.02 -6.04 -1.65
CA THR A 225 -0.01 -5.32 -0.89
C THR A 225 1.22 -6.18 -0.68
N MET A 226 2.37 -5.66 -1.04
CA MET A 226 3.64 -6.37 -0.98
C MET A 226 4.75 -5.46 -0.47
N HIS A 227 5.75 -6.07 0.16
CA HIS A 227 6.92 -5.36 0.64
C HIS A 227 8.15 -5.81 -0.16
N PRO A 228 8.94 -4.91 -0.77
CA PRO A 228 10.09 -5.30 -1.60
C PRO A 228 11.12 -6.17 -0.87
N TRP A 229 11.27 -6.03 0.46
CA TRP A 229 12.16 -6.89 1.24
C TRP A 229 11.60 -8.29 1.46
N ILE A 230 10.29 -8.49 1.30
CA ILE A 230 9.56 -9.78 1.39
C ILE A 230 9.38 -10.36 -0.01
N SER A 231 8.51 -9.79 -0.82
CA SER A 231 8.13 -10.32 -2.14
C SER A 231 9.19 -10.11 -3.22
N GLY A 232 10.18 -9.23 -3.01
CA GLY A 232 11.34 -9.12 -3.90
C GLY A 232 12.35 -10.27 -3.82
N ARG A 233 12.15 -11.24 -2.91
CA ARG A 233 12.95 -12.47 -2.84
C ARG A 233 12.66 -13.39 -4.03
N ALA A 234 13.67 -14.07 -4.55
CA ALA A 234 13.61 -14.75 -5.84
C ALA A 234 12.43 -15.73 -5.98
N GLY A 235 12.23 -16.62 -5.02
CA GLY A 235 11.13 -17.61 -5.08
C GLY A 235 9.74 -16.97 -5.00
N ARG A 236 9.56 -15.95 -4.13
CA ARG A 236 8.29 -15.22 -3.99
C ARG A 236 7.99 -14.38 -5.24
N LEU A 237 9.02 -13.82 -5.87
CA LEU A 237 8.87 -13.07 -7.12
C LEU A 237 8.43 -13.97 -8.29
N LEU A 238 8.90 -15.23 -8.34
CA LEU A 238 8.41 -16.22 -9.30
C LEU A 238 6.92 -16.53 -9.07
N GLY A 239 6.50 -16.69 -7.81
CA GLY A 239 5.09 -16.87 -7.49
C GLY A 239 4.24 -15.67 -7.89
N LEU A 240 4.72 -14.44 -7.61
CA LEU A 240 4.04 -13.22 -8.07
C LEU A 240 3.91 -13.17 -9.61
N GLU A 241 4.94 -13.57 -10.33
CA GLU A 241 4.88 -13.66 -11.79
C GLU A 241 3.81 -14.65 -12.26
N GLN A 242 3.67 -15.81 -11.61
CA GLN A 242 2.62 -16.79 -11.90
C GLN A 242 1.21 -16.21 -11.64
N LEU A 243 1.04 -15.47 -10.54
CA LEU A 243 -0.21 -14.78 -10.23
C LEU A 243 -0.56 -13.71 -11.29
N ILE A 244 0.40 -12.89 -11.69
CA ILE A 244 0.22 -11.92 -12.78
C ILE A 244 -0.21 -12.62 -14.07
N GLN A 245 0.42 -13.74 -14.42
CA GLN A 245 0.04 -14.53 -15.60
C GLN A 245 -1.37 -15.10 -15.49
N HIS A 246 -1.78 -15.57 -14.30
CA HIS A 246 -3.14 -16.04 -14.05
C HIS A 246 -4.14 -14.91 -14.30
N MET A 247 -3.98 -13.77 -13.63
CA MET A 247 -4.87 -12.62 -13.74
C MET A 247 -4.97 -12.08 -15.19
N ARG A 248 -3.86 -12.05 -15.93
CA ARG A 248 -3.84 -11.56 -17.32
C ARG A 248 -4.51 -12.46 -18.34
N ARG A 249 -4.71 -13.75 -18.04
CA ARG A 249 -5.45 -14.68 -18.90
C ARG A 249 -6.96 -14.46 -18.83
N VAL A 250 -7.41 -13.77 -17.82
CA VAL A 250 -8.83 -13.52 -17.59
C VAL A 250 -9.24 -12.22 -18.28
N PRO A 251 -10.25 -12.23 -19.16
CA PRO A 251 -10.76 -10.99 -19.77
C PRO A 251 -11.51 -10.13 -18.76
N GLY A 252 -11.60 -8.83 -19.03
CA GLY A 252 -12.37 -7.91 -18.19
C GLY A 252 -11.64 -7.45 -16.93
N VAL A 253 -10.33 -7.62 -16.82
CA VAL A 253 -9.52 -7.14 -15.71
C VAL A 253 -8.86 -5.80 -16.06
N TRP A 254 -9.11 -4.79 -15.26
CA TRP A 254 -8.45 -3.49 -15.37
C TRP A 254 -7.25 -3.43 -14.43
N PHE A 255 -6.04 -3.55 -14.99
CA PHE A 255 -4.81 -3.32 -14.24
C PHE A 255 -4.53 -1.82 -14.17
N ALA A 256 -4.51 -1.27 -12.96
CA ALA A 256 -4.38 0.17 -12.73
C ALA A 256 -3.50 0.46 -11.52
N THR A 257 -3.04 1.71 -11.41
CA THR A 257 -2.52 2.22 -10.15
C THR A 257 -3.67 2.58 -9.20
N VAL A 258 -3.38 2.70 -7.92
CA VAL A 258 -4.42 3.07 -6.94
C VAL A 258 -4.94 4.49 -7.22
N ALA A 259 -4.08 5.41 -7.66
CA ALA A 259 -4.52 6.75 -8.09
C ALA A 259 -5.51 6.69 -9.26
N GLU A 260 -5.33 5.79 -10.22
CA GLU A 260 -6.28 5.63 -11.34
C GLU A 260 -7.61 5.06 -10.87
N ILE A 261 -7.58 4.08 -9.97
CA ILE A 261 -8.80 3.52 -9.34
C ILE A 261 -9.53 4.61 -8.56
N ALA A 262 -8.81 5.38 -7.73
CA ALA A 262 -9.37 6.48 -6.97
C ALA A 262 -9.96 7.59 -7.86
N ALA A 263 -9.25 7.96 -8.93
CA ALA A 263 -9.72 8.96 -9.88
C ALA A 263 -10.97 8.50 -10.65
N TRP A 264 -11.11 7.19 -10.87
CA TRP A 264 -12.33 6.62 -11.42
C TRP A 264 -13.47 6.65 -10.41
N ALA A 265 -13.24 6.20 -9.17
CA ALA A 265 -14.21 6.16 -8.10
C ALA A 265 -14.78 7.55 -7.77
N ALA A 266 -13.94 8.59 -7.79
CA ALA A 266 -14.36 9.96 -7.53
C ALA A 266 -15.39 10.52 -8.55
N LYS A 267 -15.52 9.87 -9.72
CA LYS A 267 -16.47 10.26 -10.78
C LYS A 267 -17.74 9.41 -10.79
N GLN A 268 -17.80 8.40 -9.92
CA GLN A 268 -18.95 7.51 -9.81
C GLN A 268 -19.91 7.98 -8.72
N ASP A 269 -21.12 7.50 -8.76
CA ASP A 269 -22.05 7.56 -7.63
C ASP A 269 -21.65 6.52 -6.58
N SER A 270 -20.50 6.78 -5.95
CA SER A 270 -19.88 5.87 -4.99
C SER A 270 -20.58 5.99 -3.63
N ARG A 271 -20.64 4.89 -2.89
CA ARG A 271 -21.17 4.89 -1.54
C ARG A 271 -20.40 5.87 -0.66
N VAL A 272 -21.12 6.71 0.06
CA VAL A 272 -20.54 7.65 1.04
C VAL A 272 -20.67 7.05 2.42
N ILE A 273 -19.56 6.99 3.15
CA ILE A 273 -19.50 6.45 4.53
C ILE A 273 -18.98 7.55 5.45
N GLU A 274 -19.66 7.76 6.56
CA GLU A 274 -19.12 8.55 7.65
C GLU A 274 -18.07 7.69 8.39
N PRO A 275 -16.86 8.20 8.62
CA PRO A 275 -15.86 7.47 9.41
C PRO A 275 -16.46 7.10 10.77
N ALA A 276 -16.40 5.81 11.13
CA ALA A 276 -16.92 5.35 12.40
C ALA A 276 -16.09 5.98 13.54
N THR A 277 -16.71 6.84 14.31
CA THR A 277 -16.14 7.28 15.59
C THR A 277 -16.32 6.14 16.59
N GLY A 278 -15.26 5.77 17.30
CA GLY A 278 -15.32 4.69 18.29
C GLY A 278 -16.48 4.90 19.26
N THR A 279 -17.39 3.93 19.35
CA THR A 279 -18.43 3.93 20.36
C THR A 279 -17.76 3.71 21.71
N THR A 280 -17.72 4.77 22.55
CA THR A 280 -17.42 4.59 23.96
C THR A 280 -18.47 3.63 24.54
N ARG A 281 -18.02 2.62 25.30
CA ARG A 281 -18.95 1.76 26.03
C ARG A 281 -19.90 2.63 26.85
N PRO A 282 -21.20 2.36 26.86
CA PRO A 282 -22.15 3.04 27.72
C PRO A 282 -21.83 2.86 29.20
#